data_ec06851ab41af2eb5962bff55f3bf643
#
_entry.id   ec06851ab41af2eb5962bff55f3bf643
#
_cell.length_a   1.000
_cell.length_b   1.000
_cell.length_c   1.000
_cell.angle_alpha   90.00
_cell.angle_beta   90.00
_cell.angle_gamma   90.00
#
_symmetry.space_group_name_H-M   'P 1'
#
loop_
_entity.id
_entity.type
_entity.pdbx_description
1 polymer ?
#
loop_
_entity_poly.entity_id
_entity_poly.type
_entity_poly.pdbx_seq_one_letter_code
_entity_poly.pdbx_strand_id
1 'polypeptide(L)'
;MAESAQLRNRMVEVQLAGRGIRDRRVLNVMAEVPRERFVESGFEEFAYEDCALPIANAQTISQPYIVALMSEAAELKSADKVLEVGTGSGYAAAVASRLAGTVHTVERHGDLARIASQRLEALGYDNCIVHTGDGSRGLPQEAPFDAILVAAGGPTVPDALKAQLAVGGRLVIPVGSREGEQSLLRITRLSETEYAEETFGAVRFVPLIGEHGWAEDGTRSASNHVPGRTRFRSLPEMIGAAIEPLPSFDDPAFGELLDRFAQSRIVLLGEASHGTSEFYQARAAITRHLIEKHGFKIVAVEADWPDAAAVDRYVRQRTTRGTRERPFERFPTWMWRNKDVAAFVEWMRKHNDAKPASERAGFYGLDIYNMRSSIAAVLAYLNEVDPEAAAVARERYGCLTPWQREPSTYGRAVLTEG
;
A
#
# COMPACT_ATOMS: atom_id res chain seq x y z
N MET A 1 7.78 -15.43 21.83
CA MET A 1 6.79 -16.48 21.46
C MET A 1 5.37 -16.16 21.98
N ALA A 2 5.17 -15.75 23.24
CA ALA A 2 3.83 -15.36 23.71
C ALA A 2 3.31 -14.10 23.02
N GLU A 3 4.16 -13.11 22.80
CA GLU A 3 3.81 -11.84 22.13
C GLU A 3 3.42 -12.05 20.67
N SER A 4 4.18 -12.84 19.90
CA SER A 4 3.84 -13.15 18.50
C SER A 4 2.50 -13.89 18.38
N ALA A 5 2.16 -14.76 19.36
CA ALA A 5 0.87 -15.44 19.37
C ALA A 5 -0.29 -14.48 19.65
N GLN A 6 -0.12 -13.48 20.51
CA GLN A 6 -1.13 -12.45 20.77
C GLN A 6 -1.36 -11.56 19.54
N LEU A 7 -0.28 -11.09 18.90
CA LEU A 7 -0.38 -10.30 17.67
C LEU A 7 -1.08 -11.09 16.54
N ARG A 8 -0.77 -12.38 16.41
CA ARG A 8 -1.39 -13.26 15.43
C ARG A 8 -2.91 -13.43 15.68
N ASN A 9 -3.30 -13.67 16.92
CA ASN A 9 -4.71 -13.78 17.27
C ASN A 9 -5.45 -12.47 17.00
N ARG A 10 -4.87 -11.33 17.35
CA ARG A 10 -5.44 -10.02 17.06
C ARG A 10 -5.60 -9.78 15.55
N MET A 11 -4.59 -10.14 14.74
CA MET A 11 -4.69 -10.08 13.28
C MET A 11 -5.92 -10.88 12.81
N VAL A 12 -6.11 -12.10 13.31
CA VAL A 12 -7.24 -12.95 12.90
C VAL A 12 -8.58 -12.32 13.31
N GLU A 13 -8.70 -11.79 14.50
CA GLU A 13 -9.96 -11.20 15.00
C GLU A 13 -10.30 -9.89 14.28
N VAL A 14 -9.33 -8.97 14.20
CA VAL A 14 -9.59 -7.61 13.74
C VAL A 14 -9.45 -7.48 12.22
N GLN A 15 -8.37 -8.05 11.67
CA GLN A 15 -8.02 -7.82 10.25
C GLN A 15 -8.64 -8.86 9.31
N LEU A 16 -8.95 -10.07 9.80
CA LEU A 16 -9.54 -11.13 8.97
C LEU A 16 -11.04 -11.25 9.23
N ALA A 17 -11.45 -11.71 10.41
CA ALA A 17 -12.86 -11.89 10.77
C ALA A 17 -13.62 -10.56 10.73
N GLY A 18 -13.02 -9.47 11.25
CA GLY A 18 -13.61 -8.12 11.23
C GLY A 18 -13.82 -7.56 9.83
N ARG A 19 -13.09 -8.05 8.81
CA ARG A 19 -13.22 -7.67 7.40
C ARG A 19 -14.01 -8.68 6.56
N GLY A 20 -14.62 -9.67 7.16
CA GLY A 20 -15.59 -10.52 6.50
C GLY A 20 -15.12 -11.93 6.12
N ILE A 21 -13.91 -12.37 6.51
CA ILE A 21 -13.52 -13.78 6.42
C ILE A 21 -14.38 -14.57 7.42
N ARG A 22 -15.07 -15.61 6.95
CA ARG A 22 -16.07 -16.36 7.72
C ARG A 22 -15.75 -17.84 7.89
N ASP A 23 -14.92 -18.43 7.02
CA ASP A 23 -14.52 -19.83 7.17
C ASP A 23 -13.65 -20.00 8.42
N ARG A 24 -14.23 -20.64 9.44
CA ARG A 24 -13.53 -20.88 10.71
C ARG A 24 -12.28 -21.73 10.56
N ARG A 25 -12.20 -22.61 9.56
CA ARG A 25 -11.00 -23.41 9.29
C ARG A 25 -9.87 -22.50 8.82
N VAL A 26 -10.18 -21.55 7.91
CA VAL A 26 -9.20 -20.55 7.46
C VAL A 26 -8.76 -19.69 8.64
N LEU A 27 -9.68 -19.15 9.44
CA LEU A 27 -9.32 -18.33 10.61
C LEU A 27 -8.46 -19.10 11.62
N ASN A 28 -8.78 -20.37 11.90
CA ASN A 28 -7.99 -21.22 12.81
C ASN A 28 -6.58 -21.43 12.27
N VAL A 29 -6.44 -21.77 11.00
CA VAL A 29 -5.12 -21.98 10.37
C VAL A 29 -4.31 -20.68 10.35
N MET A 30 -4.93 -19.53 10.08
CA MET A 30 -4.26 -18.24 10.15
C MET A 30 -3.81 -17.89 11.58
N ALA A 31 -4.50 -18.39 12.60
CA ALA A 31 -4.08 -18.27 14.00
C ALA A 31 -2.97 -19.28 14.39
N GLU A 32 -2.79 -20.36 13.64
CA GLU A 32 -1.79 -21.40 13.89
C GLU A 32 -0.44 -21.10 13.19
N VAL A 33 -0.48 -20.77 11.88
CA VAL A 33 0.72 -20.62 11.05
C VAL A 33 1.52 -19.37 11.44
N PRO A 34 2.79 -19.51 11.89
CA PRO A 34 3.61 -18.41 12.41
C PRO A 34 4.19 -17.57 11.26
N ARG A 35 3.47 -16.52 10.83
CA ARG A 35 3.89 -15.69 9.68
C ARG A 35 5.25 -15.03 9.89
N GLU A 36 5.64 -14.73 11.13
CA GLU A 36 6.96 -14.20 11.50
C GLU A 36 8.14 -15.11 11.10
N ARG A 37 7.86 -16.38 10.82
CA ARG A 37 8.88 -17.34 10.35
C ARG A 37 9.06 -17.32 8.83
N PHE A 38 8.23 -16.55 8.12
CA PHE A 38 8.21 -16.46 6.65
C PHE A 38 8.61 -15.09 6.13
N VAL A 39 8.80 -14.09 6.99
CA VAL A 39 9.31 -12.79 6.62
C VAL A 39 10.84 -12.75 6.62
N GLU A 40 11.42 -11.76 5.96
CA GLU A 40 12.88 -11.54 6.01
C GLU A 40 13.30 -11.03 7.38
N SER A 41 14.58 -11.31 7.73
CA SER A 41 15.15 -10.85 8.99
C SER A 41 15.05 -9.33 9.15
N GLY A 42 14.53 -8.89 10.31
CA GLY A 42 14.26 -7.47 10.61
C GLY A 42 12.84 -7.02 10.28
N PHE A 43 11.99 -7.89 9.72
CA PHE A 43 10.57 -7.60 9.47
C PHE A 43 9.63 -8.39 10.39
N GLU A 44 10.14 -9.10 11.38
CA GLU A 44 9.36 -9.95 12.27
C GLU A 44 8.32 -9.18 13.05
N GLU A 45 8.62 -7.94 13.47
CA GLU A 45 7.70 -7.05 14.19
C GLU A 45 6.50 -6.63 13.32
N PHE A 46 6.66 -6.57 12.00
CA PHE A 46 5.61 -6.23 11.04
C PHE A 46 4.84 -7.44 10.50
N ALA A 47 5.21 -8.65 10.93
CA ALA A 47 4.64 -9.87 10.37
C ALA A 47 3.12 -9.97 10.48
N TYR A 48 2.53 -9.32 11.46
CA TYR A 48 1.09 -9.34 11.73
C TYR A 48 0.36 -8.03 11.39
N GLU A 49 1.05 -7.10 10.72
CA GLU A 49 0.43 -5.94 10.10
C GLU A 49 -0.31 -6.35 8.82
N ASP A 50 -1.41 -5.65 8.50
CA ASP A 50 -2.24 -5.98 7.33
C ASP A 50 -1.65 -5.41 6.03
N CYS A 51 -0.41 -5.77 5.75
CA CYS A 51 0.32 -5.35 4.56
C CYS A 51 1.17 -6.46 3.96
N ALA A 52 1.50 -6.30 2.67
CA ALA A 52 2.54 -7.09 2.02
C ALA A 52 3.91 -6.63 2.52
N LEU A 53 4.85 -7.55 2.72
CA LEU A 53 6.22 -7.24 3.11
C LEU A 53 7.20 -7.71 2.04
N PRO A 54 8.34 -7.02 1.86
CA PRO A 54 9.33 -7.42 0.86
C PRO A 54 9.99 -8.74 1.23
N ILE A 55 10.32 -9.54 0.21
CA ILE A 55 11.19 -10.69 0.27
C ILE A 55 12.25 -10.60 -0.84
N ALA A 56 13.17 -11.56 -0.92
CA ALA A 56 14.21 -11.57 -1.94
C ALA A 56 13.64 -11.51 -3.37
N ASN A 57 14.52 -11.16 -4.35
CA ASN A 57 14.18 -11.04 -5.78
C ASN A 57 13.07 -10.03 -6.10
N ALA A 58 12.94 -8.95 -5.32
CA ALA A 58 11.91 -7.92 -5.46
C ALA A 58 10.47 -8.49 -5.44
N GLN A 59 10.27 -9.63 -4.76
CA GLN A 59 8.97 -10.20 -4.52
C GLN A 59 8.42 -9.79 -3.14
N THR A 60 7.19 -10.20 -2.84
CA THR A 60 6.55 -9.89 -1.55
C THR A 60 5.88 -11.13 -0.96
N ILE A 61 5.88 -11.24 0.37
CA ILE A 61 4.92 -12.07 1.07
C ILE A 61 3.57 -11.35 1.09
N SER A 62 2.52 -11.99 0.61
CA SER A 62 1.19 -11.39 0.49
C SER A 62 0.63 -10.94 1.84
N GLN A 63 -0.19 -9.89 1.80
CA GLN A 63 -0.95 -9.39 2.94
C GLN A 63 -1.76 -10.53 3.58
N PRO A 64 -1.82 -10.63 4.93
CA PRO A 64 -2.56 -11.69 5.61
C PRO A 64 -4.02 -11.83 5.17
N TYR A 65 -4.72 -10.71 5.04
CA TYR A 65 -6.10 -10.70 4.56
C TYR A 65 -6.26 -11.34 3.18
N ILE A 66 -5.35 -11.07 2.26
CA ILE A 66 -5.41 -11.64 0.90
C ILE A 66 -5.17 -13.16 0.91
N VAL A 67 -4.23 -13.66 1.72
CA VAL A 67 -4.01 -15.10 1.86
C VAL A 67 -5.25 -15.80 2.41
N ALA A 68 -5.89 -15.21 3.42
CA ALA A 68 -7.13 -15.74 3.99
C ALA A 68 -8.28 -15.69 2.97
N LEU A 69 -8.48 -14.57 2.26
CA LEU A 69 -9.50 -14.41 1.24
C LEU A 69 -9.37 -15.43 0.10
N MET A 70 -8.14 -15.61 -0.41
CA MET A 70 -7.89 -16.59 -1.47
C MET A 70 -8.14 -18.03 -0.99
N SER A 71 -7.74 -18.36 0.24
CA SER A 71 -7.98 -19.68 0.84
C SER A 71 -9.49 -19.94 1.04
N GLU A 72 -10.23 -18.92 1.48
CA GLU A 72 -11.70 -19.02 1.63
C GLU A 72 -12.38 -19.14 0.28
N ALA A 73 -12.01 -18.31 -0.71
CA ALA A 73 -12.55 -18.36 -2.07
C ALA A 73 -12.28 -19.70 -2.77
N ALA A 74 -11.17 -20.37 -2.45
CA ALA A 74 -10.87 -21.69 -2.99
C ALA A 74 -11.66 -22.83 -2.30
N GLU A 75 -12.33 -22.57 -1.18
CA GLU A 75 -13.12 -23.57 -0.44
C GLU A 75 -12.35 -24.87 -0.19
N LEU A 76 -11.09 -24.75 0.26
CA LEU A 76 -10.19 -25.90 0.43
C LEU A 76 -10.74 -26.96 1.39
N LYS A 77 -10.55 -28.23 1.06
CA LYS A 77 -10.96 -29.39 1.87
C LYS A 77 -9.76 -30.23 2.23
N SER A 78 -9.83 -30.95 3.34
CA SER A 78 -8.71 -31.73 3.89
C SER A 78 -8.20 -32.85 2.98
N ALA A 79 -8.95 -33.27 1.98
CA ALA A 79 -8.53 -34.25 0.99
C ALA A 79 -8.06 -33.63 -0.32
N ASP A 80 -8.20 -32.30 -0.49
CA ASP A 80 -7.90 -31.64 -1.76
C ASP A 80 -6.41 -31.71 -2.11
N LYS A 81 -6.13 -31.88 -3.39
CA LYS A 81 -4.84 -31.68 -4.02
C LYS A 81 -4.79 -30.29 -4.60
N VAL A 82 -3.87 -29.48 -4.07
CA VAL A 82 -3.79 -28.05 -4.36
C VAL A 82 -2.53 -27.75 -5.17
N LEU A 83 -2.65 -26.87 -6.16
CA LEU A 83 -1.54 -26.19 -6.81
C LEU A 83 -1.49 -24.74 -6.36
N GLU A 84 -0.35 -24.29 -5.85
CA GLU A 84 -0.04 -22.87 -5.66
C GLU A 84 0.96 -22.40 -6.71
N VAL A 85 0.72 -21.25 -7.32
CA VAL A 85 1.62 -20.59 -8.26
C VAL A 85 2.15 -19.31 -7.61
N GLY A 86 3.46 -19.25 -7.39
CA GLY A 86 4.16 -18.19 -6.68
C GLY A 86 4.42 -18.52 -5.22
N THR A 87 5.32 -19.49 -4.98
CA THR A 87 5.69 -19.95 -3.60
C THR A 87 6.20 -18.81 -2.73
N GLY A 88 7.02 -17.91 -3.30
CA GLY A 88 7.64 -16.80 -2.59
C GLY A 88 8.35 -17.24 -1.31
N SER A 89 7.88 -16.77 -0.15
CA SER A 89 8.40 -17.16 1.17
C SER A 89 7.96 -18.55 1.64
N GLY A 90 6.92 -19.14 1.03
CA GLY A 90 6.27 -20.38 1.45
C GLY A 90 5.09 -20.21 2.42
N TYR A 91 4.71 -18.96 2.77
CA TYR A 91 3.67 -18.72 3.77
C TYR A 91 2.28 -19.19 3.31
N ALA A 92 1.87 -18.83 2.09
CA ALA A 92 0.54 -19.22 1.60
C ALA A 92 0.48 -20.75 1.35
N ALA A 93 1.58 -21.38 0.89
CA ALA A 93 1.71 -22.84 0.85
C ALA A 93 1.53 -23.48 2.23
N ALA A 94 2.16 -22.93 3.29
CA ALA A 94 2.01 -23.41 4.66
C ALA A 94 0.55 -23.28 5.15
N VAL A 95 -0.14 -22.18 4.84
CA VAL A 95 -1.58 -22.00 5.17
C VAL A 95 -2.42 -23.04 4.42
N ALA A 96 -2.22 -23.17 3.10
CA ALA A 96 -2.96 -24.13 2.29
C ALA A 96 -2.74 -25.57 2.75
N SER A 97 -1.52 -25.94 3.20
CA SER A 97 -1.18 -27.29 3.66
C SER A 97 -1.92 -27.72 4.93
N ARG A 98 -2.34 -26.77 5.76
CA ARG A 98 -3.17 -27.05 6.94
C ARG A 98 -4.67 -27.17 6.60
N LEU A 99 -5.06 -26.75 5.40
CA LEU A 99 -6.44 -26.82 4.91
C LEU A 99 -6.66 -27.98 3.93
N ALA A 100 -5.59 -28.50 3.31
CA ALA A 100 -5.64 -29.46 2.21
C ALA A 100 -4.80 -30.71 2.49
N GLY A 101 -4.97 -31.74 1.66
CA GLY A 101 -4.25 -33.01 1.78
C GLY A 101 -2.81 -32.92 1.25
N THR A 102 -2.64 -32.36 0.07
CA THR A 102 -1.33 -32.16 -0.56
C THR A 102 -1.27 -30.83 -1.28
N VAL A 103 -0.16 -30.12 -1.11
CA VAL A 103 0.09 -28.84 -1.78
C VAL A 103 1.34 -28.94 -2.65
N HIS A 104 1.16 -28.80 -3.96
CA HIS A 104 2.25 -28.55 -4.88
C HIS A 104 2.37 -27.05 -5.05
N THR A 105 3.58 -26.49 -4.94
CA THR A 105 3.80 -25.06 -5.12
C THR A 105 4.94 -24.82 -6.11
N VAL A 106 4.75 -23.84 -7.03
CA VAL A 106 5.72 -23.55 -8.10
C VAL A 106 6.27 -22.15 -7.95
N GLU A 107 7.60 -22.04 -7.95
CA GLU A 107 8.34 -20.80 -7.89
C GLU A 107 9.29 -20.67 -9.09
N ARG A 108 9.26 -19.51 -9.79
CA ARG A 108 10.15 -19.27 -10.92
C ARG A 108 11.60 -18.99 -10.53
N HIS A 109 11.81 -18.39 -9.36
CA HIS A 109 13.13 -18.07 -8.83
C HIS A 109 13.69 -19.25 -8.03
N GLY A 110 14.68 -19.97 -8.60
CA GLY A 110 15.24 -21.17 -7.98
C GLY A 110 15.78 -20.96 -6.56
N ASP A 111 16.35 -19.79 -6.25
CA ASP A 111 16.83 -19.47 -4.90
C ASP A 111 15.68 -19.33 -3.90
N LEU A 112 14.57 -18.66 -4.29
CA LEU A 112 13.38 -18.58 -3.46
C LEU A 112 12.76 -19.97 -3.25
N ALA A 113 12.62 -20.76 -4.31
CA ALA A 113 12.11 -22.12 -4.22
C ALA A 113 12.90 -22.97 -3.23
N ARG A 114 14.22 -22.91 -3.29
CA ARG A 114 15.12 -23.64 -2.36
C ARG A 114 14.94 -23.17 -0.91
N ILE A 115 14.90 -21.86 -0.69
CA ILE A 115 14.72 -21.29 0.66
C ILE A 115 13.33 -21.65 1.21
N ALA A 116 12.28 -21.55 0.41
CA ALA A 116 10.93 -21.92 0.80
C ALA A 116 10.82 -23.41 1.14
N SER A 117 11.41 -24.30 0.32
CA SER A 117 11.44 -25.75 0.57
C SER A 117 12.11 -26.07 1.92
N GLN A 118 13.29 -25.51 2.17
CA GLN A 118 14.00 -25.70 3.44
C GLN A 118 13.21 -25.18 4.65
N ARG A 119 12.53 -24.04 4.48
CA ARG A 119 11.71 -23.43 5.53
C ARG A 119 10.48 -24.27 5.85
N LEU A 120 9.78 -24.74 4.83
CA LEU A 120 8.59 -25.58 4.99
C LEU A 120 8.95 -26.91 5.67
N GLU A 121 10.01 -27.57 5.25
CA GLU A 121 10.54 -28.78 5.87
C GLU A 121 10.91 -28.54 7.35
N ALA A 122 11.69 -27.51 7.64
CA ALA A 122 12.11 -27.16 9.00
C ALA A 122 10.95 -26.80 9.95
N LEU A 123 9.81 -26.37 9.41
CA LEU A 123 8.60 -26.03 10.16
C LEU A 123 7.56 -27.18 10.18
N GLY A 124 7.85 -28.34 9.59
CA GLY A 124 6.99 -29.52 9.61
C GLY A 124 5.76 -29.43 8.71
N TYR A 125 5.89 -28.80 7.53
CA TYR A 125 4.87 -28.78 6.49
C TYR A 125 5.17 -29.86 5.44
N ASP A 126 5.15 -31.11 5.85
CA ASP A 126 5.63 -32.27 5.06
C ASP A 126 4.77 -32.59 3.83
N ASN A 127 3.54 -32.07 3.77
CA ASN A 127 2.63 -32.19 2.63
C ASN A 127 2.76 -31.05 1.60
N CYS A 128 3.79 -30.20 1.72
CA CYS A 128 4.15 -29.18 0.74
C CYS A 128 5.29 -29.66 -0.14
N ILE A 129 5.09 -29.65 -1.46
CA ILE A 129 6.09 -30.06 -2.45
C ILE A 129 6.42 -28.85 -3.33
N VAL A 130 7.64 -28.35 -3.20
CA VAL A 130 8.10 -27.16 -3.93
C VAL A 130 8.75 -27.55 -5.26
N HIS A 131 8.28 -26.91 -6.33
CA HIS A 131 8.80 -27.07 -7.69
C HIS A 131 9.41 -25.75 -8.18
N THR A 132 10.48 -25.85 -8.96
CA THR A 132 11.05 -24.68 -9.65
C THR A 132 10.62 -24.70 -11.11
N GLY A 133 10.00 -23.59 -11.59
CA GLY A 133 9.57 -23.51 -12.98
C GLY A 133 8.62 -22.37 -13.28
N ASP A 134 8.11 -22.36 -14.52
CA ASP A 134 7.11 -21.40 -14.98
C ASP A 134 5.71 -21.79 -14.47
N GLY A 135 5.26 -21.12 -13.42
CA GLY A 135 3.96 -21.38 -12.77
C GLY A 135 2.76 -21.06 -13.67
N SER A 136 2.91 -20.24 -14.74
CA SER A 136 1.83 -19.97 -15.67
C SER A 136 1.43 -21.21 -16.50
N ARG A 137 2.32 -22.18 -16.59
CA ARG A 137 2.08 -23.49 -17.22
C ARG A 137 1.42 -24.49 -16.26
N GLY A 138 1.38 -24.18 -14.97
CA GLY A 138 0.99 -25.13 -13.93
C GLY A 138 1.96 -26.29 -13.78
N LEU A 139 1.43 -27.44 -13.37
CA LEU A 139 2.15 -28.72 -13.22
C LEU A 139 1.32 -29.85 -13.88
N PRO A 140 1.34 -29.99 -15.22
CA PRO A 140 0.51 -30.96 -15.93
C PRO A 140 0.74 -32.41 -15.48
N GLN A 141 1.98 -32.74 -15.06
CA GLN A 141 2.35 -34.08 -14.57
C GLN A 141 1.68 -34.45 -13.24
N GLU A 142 1.22 -33.45 -12.49
CA GLU A 142 0.55 -33.62 -11.20
C GLU A 142 -0.96 -33.39 -11.27
N ALA A 143 -1.47 -32.94 -12.41
CA ALA A 143 -2.92 -32.74 -12.62
C ALA A 143 -3.71 -34.04 -12.52
N PRO A 144 -5.01 -34.00 -12.19
CA PRO A 144 -5.80 -32.80 -11.90
C PRO A 144 -5.65 -32.27 -10.47
N PHE A 145 -6.03 -30.99 -10.27
CA PHE A 145 -6.05 -30.33 -8.96
C PHE A 145 -7.48 -29.97 -8.56
N ASP A 146 -7.80 -30.13 -7.27
CA ASP A 146 -9.08 -29.73 -6.70
C ASP A 146 -9.15 -28.22 -6.49
N ALA A 147 -8.01 -27.58 -6.24
CA ALA A 147 -7.88 -26.13 -6.19
C ALA A 147 -6.54 -25.64 -6.76
N ILE A 148 -6.56 -24.45 -7.38
CA ILE A 148 -5.36 -23.76 -7.84
C ILE A 148 -5.39 -22.34 -7.27
N LEU A 149 -4.32 -21.93 -6.57
CA LEU A 149 -4.14 -20.59 -6.01
C LEU A 149 -3.01 -19.90 -6.77
N VAL A 150 -3.25 -18.73 -7.33
CA VAL A 150 -2.24 -17.98 -8.08
C VAL A 150 -1.91 -16.69 -7.35
N ALA A 151 -0.71 -16.63 -6.76
CA ALA A 151 -0.21 -15.47 -6.01
C ALA A 151 0.52 -14.45 -6.93
N ALA A 152 0.10 -14.35 -8.19
CA ALA A 152 0.63 -13.41 -9.18
C ALA A 152 -0.46 -13.02 -10.18
N GLY A 153 -0.47 -11.76 -10.63
CA GLY A 153 -1.50 -11.22 -11.52
C GLY A 153 -1.23 -11.50 -13.00
N GLY A 154 -2.16 -12.18 -13.66
CA GLY A 154 -2.09 -12.45 -15.10
C GLY A 154 -2.84 -11.42 -15.95
N PRO A 155 -2.53 -11.31 -17.26
CA PRO A 155 -3.30 -10.51 -18.20
C PRO A 155 -4.68 -11.10 -18.48
N THR A 156 -4.79 -12.41 -18.34
CA THR A 156 -6.00 -13.24 -18.48
C THR A 156 -5.83 -14.48 -17.62
N VAL A 157 -6.91 -15.24 -17.44
CA VAL A 157 -6.84 -16.58 -16.82
C VAL A 157 -6.12 -17.55 -17.78
N PRO A 158 -4.98 -18.15 -17.44
CA PRO A 158 -4.28 -19.09 -18.31
C PRO A 158 -5.11 -20.35 -18.57
N ASP A 159 -5.33 -20.68 -19.85
CA ASP A 159 -6.05 -21.91 -20.21
C ASP A 159 -5.33 -23.17 -19.72
N ALA A 160 -4.00 -23.13 -19.65
CA ALA A 160 -3.19 -24.21 -19.10
C ALA A 160 -3.54 -24.53 -17.62
N LEU A 161 -3.87 -23.51 -16.83
CA LEU A 161 -4.30 -23.71 -15.42
C LEU A 161 -5.75 -24.20 -15.34
N LYS A 162 -6.65 -23.66 -16.16
CA LYS A 162 -8.04 -24.13 -16.21
C LYS A 162 -8.13 -25.61 -16.60
N ALA A 163 -7.34 -26.04 -17.57
CA ALA A 163 -7.32 -27.42 -18.04
C ALA A 163 -6.83 -28.41 -16.95
N GLN A 164 -6.06 -27.96 -15.99
CA GLN A 164 -5.52 -28.76 -14.87
C GLN A 164 -6.46 -28.85 -13.68
N LEU A 165 -7.62 -28.16 -13.67
CA LEU A 165 -8.63 -28.32 -12.62
C LEU A 165 -9.36 -29.67 -12.74
N ALA A 166 -9.64 -30.30 -11.64
CA ALA A 166 -10.65 -31.35 -11.57
C ALA A 166 -12.06 -30.78 -11.86
N VAL A 167 -13.00 -31.60 -12.29
CA VAL A 167 -14.41 -31.18 -12.35
C VAL A 167 -14.90 -30.88 -10.92
N GLY A 168 -15.48 -29.70 -10.73
CA GLY A 168 -15.80 -29.14 -9.40
C GLY A 168 -14.62 -28.41 -8.75
N GLY A 169 -13.44 -28.41 -9.39
CA GLY A 169 -12.25 -27.70 -8.91
C GLY A 169 -12.35 -26.17 -9.08
N ARG A 170 -11.59 -25.44 -8.28
CA ARG A 170 -11.61 -23.95 -8.22
C ARG A 170 -10.21 -23.40 -8.46
N LEU A 171 -10.13 -22.41 -9.35
CA LEU A 171 -8.93 -21.60 -9.57
C LEU A 171 -9.16 -20.19 -9.05
N VAL A 172 -8.33 -19.71 -8.13
CA VAL A 172 -8.37 -18.34 -7.62
C VAL A 172 -7.14 -17.59 -8.14
N ILE A 173 -7.37 -16.51 -8.91
CA ILE A 173 -6.33 -15.79 -9.63
C ILE A 173 -6.62 -14.31 -9.74
N PRO A 174 -5.62 -13.43 -9.53
CA PRO A 174 -5.71 -12.02 -9.89
C PRO A 174 -5.57 -11.83 -11.41
N VAL A 175 -6.49 -11.09 -12.02
CA VAL A 175 -6.48 -10.80 -13.47
C VAL A 175 -6.66 -9.30 -13.69
N GLY A 176 -5.82 -8.70 -14.52
CA GLY A 176 -5.92 -7.27 -14.83
C GLY A 176 -4.66 -6.70 -15.46
N SER A 177 -4.35 -5.45 -15.16
CA SER A 177 -3.15 -4.80 -15.68
C SER A 177 -1.90 -5.24 -14.91
N ARG A 178 -0.74 -5.14 -15.56
CA ARG A 178 0.54 -5.57 -14.96
C ARG A 178 0.90 -4.77 -13.69
N GLU A 179 0.68 -3.47 -13.70
CA GLU A 179 1.09 -2.55 -12.63
C GLU A 179 -0.08 -1.79 -12.00
N GLY A 180 -1.30 -2.02 -12.50
CA GLY A 180 -2.51 -1.35 -12.06
C GLY A 180 -3.47 -2.26 -11.28
N GLU A 181 -4.73 -1.92 -11.36
CA GLU A 181 -5.80 -2.65 -10.69
C GLU A 181 -6.02 -4.02 -11.33
N GLN A 182 -6.19 -5.03 -10.49
CA GLN A 182 -6.51 -6.40 -10.85
C GLN A 182 -7.78 -6.80 -10.11
N SER A 183 -8.58 -7.67 -10.72
CA SER A 183 -9.73 -8.30 -10.06
C SER A 183 -9.36 -9.70 -9.61
N LEU A 184 -9.64 -10.05 -8.36
CA LEU A 184 -9.49 -11.41 -7.88
C LEU A 184 -10.69 -12.22 -8.38
N LEU A 185 -10.40 -13.22 -9.23
CA LEU A 185 -11.40 -14.09 -9.84
C LEU A 185 -11.35 -15.50 -9.23
N ARG A 186 -12.51 -16.12 -9.10
CA ARG A 186 -12.66 -17.57 -8.92
C ARG A 186 -13.25 -18.17 -10.18
N ILE A 187 -12.55 -19.15 -10.76
CA ILE A 187 -13.03 -19.95 -11.87
C ILE A 187 -13.34 -21.35 -11.33
N THR A 188 -14.59 -21.76 -11.42
CA THR A 188 -15.03 -23.11 -11.04
C THR A 188 -15.27 -23.96 -12.29
N ARG A 189 -14.62 -25.11 -12.39
CA ARG A 189 -14.85 -26.04 -13.49
C ARG A 189 -16.13 -26.85 -13.25
N LEU A 190 -17.19 -26.59 -14.01
CA LEU A 190 -18.50 -27.25 -13.86
C LEU A 190 -18.57 -28.59 -14.56
N SER A 191 -17.92 -28.69 -15.75
CA SER A 191 -17.82 -29.90 -16.55
C SER A 191 -16.50 -29.92 -17.32
N GLU A 192 -16.32 -30.83 -18.26
CA GLU A 192 -15.12 -30.88 -19.11
C GLU A 192 -14.92 -29.60 -19.92
N THR A 193 -16.00 -28.89 -20.27
CA THR A 193 -15.97 -27.72 -21.15
C THR A 193 -16.56 -26.45 -20.55
N GLU A 194 -17.22 -26.53 -19.41
CA GLU A 194 -17.94 -25.41 -18.80
C GLU A 194 -17.25 -24.90 -17.54
N TYR A 195 -17.17 -23.58 -17.42
CA TYR A 195 -16.59 -22.88 -16.29
C TYR A 195 -17.51 -21.75 -15.82
N ALA A 196 -17.65 -21.60 -14.52
CA ALA A 196 -18.27 -20.42 -13.93
C ALA A 196 -17.18 -19.46 -13.44
N GLU A 197 -17.48 -18.15 -13.48
CA GLU A 197 -16.59 -17.10 -13.01
C GLU A 197 -17.27 -16.22 -11.97
N GLU A 198 -16.55 -15.91 -10.89
CA GLU A 198 -17.00 -15.02 -9.82
C GLU A 198 -15.87 -14.02 -9.48
N THR A 199 -16.24 -12.80 -9.08
CA THR A 199 -15.29 -11.74 -8.71
C THR A 199 -15.33 -11.47 -7.22
N PHE A 200 -14.16 -11.42 -6.57
CA PHE A 200 -13.98 -11.19 -5.13
C PHE A 200 -13.45 -9.77 -4.79
N GLY A 201 -13.38 -8.89 -5.77
CA GLY A 201 -12.98 -7.49 -5.59
C GLY A 201 -11.62 -7.15 -6.16
N ALA A 202 -11.23 -5.89 -5.95
CA ALA A 202 -9.97 -5.34 -6.44
C ALA A 202 -8.80 -5.77 -5.56
N VAL A 203 -7.68 -6.14 -6.21
CA VAL A 203 -6.45 -6.58 -5.56
C VAL A 203 -5.23 -6.05 -6.34
N ARG A 204 -4.05 -6.20 -5.75
CA ARG A 204 -2.79 -5.88 -6.41
C ARG A 204 -1.74 -6.94 -6.11
N PHE A 205 -1.25 -7.58 -7.15
CA PHE A 205 -0.21 -8.60 -7.09
C PHE A 205 0.94 -8.29 -8.02
N VAL A 206 2.09 -8.88 -7.73
CA VAL A 206 3.23 -8.96 -8.66
C VAL A 206 2.78 -9.64 -9.97
N PRO A 207 3.40 -9.32 -11.12
CA PRO A 207 2.97 -9.92 -12.38
C PRO A 207 3.28 -11.43 -12.45
N LEU A 208 2.35 -12.20 -12.98
CA LEU A 208 2.55 -13.61 -13.38
C LEU A 208 3.42 -13.62 -14.63
N ILE A 209 4.72 -13.84 -14.45
CA ILE A 209 5.67 -13.92 -15.56
C ILE A 209 5.79 -15.35 -16.04
N GLY A 210 5.63 -15.58 -17.35
CA GLY A 210 5.74 -16.89 -17.96
C GLY A 210 5.06 -17.00 -19.31
N GLU A 211 5.06 -18.19 -19.88
CA GLU A 211 4.53 -18.45 -21.21
C GLU A 211 3.04 -18.06 -21.39
N HIS A 212 2.24 -18.30 -20.35
CA HIS A 212 0.81 -17.97 -20.34
C HIS A 212 0.46 -16.74 -19.47
N GLY A 213 1.47 -15.93 -19.12
CA GLY A 213 1.33 -14.72 -18.33
C GLY A 213 1.86 -13.48 -19.05
N TRP A 214 2.63 -12.68 -18.35
CA TRP A 214 3.39 -11.56 -18.88
C TRP A 214 4.78 -12.02 -19.31
N ALA A 215 5.32 -11.49 -20.40
CA ALA A 215 6.74 -11.62 -20.71
C ALA A 215 7.59 -10.74 -19.79
N GLU A 216 8.90 -11.01 -19.69
CA GLU A 216 9.81 -10.23 -18.82
C GLU A 216 9.90 -8.75 -19.23
N ASP A 217 9.80 -8.45 -20.53
CA ASP A 217 9.78 -7.10 -21.10
C ASP A 217 8.44 -6.35 -20.88
N GLY A 218 7.47 -6.97 -20.23
CA GLY A 218 6.17 -6.37 -19.93
C GLY A 218 5.10 -6.57 -21.00
N THR A 219 5.41 -7.22 -22.10
CA THR A 219 4.43 -7.61 -23.12
C THR A 219 3.66 -8.85 -22.67
N ARG A 220 2.53 -9.17 -23.35
CA ARG A 220 1.88 -10.49 -23.19
C ARG A 220 2.71 -11.56 -23.87
N SER A 221 2.84 -12.71 -23.25
CA SER A 221 3.53 -13.84 -23.86
C SER A 221 2.79 -14.32 -25.11
N ALA A 222 3.53 -14.79 -26.12
CA ALA A 222 3.02 -15.11 -27.47
C ALA A 222 1.95 -16.21 -27.49
N SER A 223 1.89 -17.09 -26.48
CA SER A 223 0.92 -18.20 -26.40
C SER A 223 -0.53 -17.76 -26.09
N ASN A 224 -0.74 -16.51 -25.68
CA ASN A 224 -2.07 -15.95 -25.41
C ASN A 224 -2.69 -15.22 -26.62
N HIS A 225 -2.23 -15.54 -27.84
CA HIS A 225 -2.74 -14.91 -29.07
C HIS A 225 -4.07 -15.55 -29.48
N VAL A 226 -5.18 -14.87 -29.17
CA VAL A 226 -6.51 -15.20 -29.74
C VAL A 226 -6.60 -14.54 -31.14
N PRO A 227 -6.71 -15.29 -32.23
CA PRO A 227 -6.89 -14.69 -33.57
C PRO A 227 -8.25 -13.99 -33.62
N GLY A 228 -8.24 -12.68 -33.88
CA GLY A 228 -9.48 -11.95 -34.25
C GLY A 228 -9.83 -10.73 -33.37
N ARG A 229 -9.02 -10.32 -32.41
CA ARG A 229 -9.22 -9.02 -31.70
C ARG A 229 -8.41 -7.92 -32.38
N THR A 230 -9.08 -6.82 -32.69
CA THR A 230 -8.51 -5.54 -33.11
C THR A 230 -7.28 -5.23 -32.25
N ARG A 231 -6.18 -4.85 -32.91
CA ARG A 231 -4.90 -4.48 -32.29
C ARG A 231 -5.11 -3.31 -31.32
N PHE A 232 -5.42 -3.60 -30.06
CA PHE A 232 -5.36 -2.58 -29.01
C PHE A 232 -3.89 -2.21 -28.81
N ARG A 233 -3.60 -0.91 -28.84
CA ARG A 233 -2.28 -0.38 -28.49
C ARG A 233 -1.93 -0.88 -27.07
N SER A 234 -0.69 -1.30 -26.86
CA SER A 234 -0.21 -1.66 -25.52
C SER A 234 -0.32 -0.44 -24.58
N LEU A 235 -0.44 -0.66 -23.28
CA LEU A 235 -0.52 0.45 -22.32
C LEU A 235 0.68 1.42 -22.45
N PRO A 236 1.95 0.96 -22.64
CA PRO A 236 3.06 1.86 -22.96
C PRO A 236 2.86 2.68 -24.23
N GLU A 237 2.32 2.08 -25.30
CA GLU A 237 2.01 2.81 -26.55
C GLU A 237 0.87 3.83 -26.36
N MET A 238 -0.12 3.50 -25.54
CA MET A 238 -1.21 4.42 -25.19
C MET A 238 -0.70 5.58 -24.33
N ILE A 239 0.10 5.28 -23.32
CA ILE A 239 0.76 6.28 -22.48
C ILE A 239 1.68 7.14 -23.34
N GLY A 240 2.56 6.53 -24.16
CA GLY A 240 3.47 7.25 -25.04
C GLY A 240 2.76 8.17 -26.05
N ALA A 241 1.55 7.78 -26.50
CA ALA A 241 0.72 8.61 -27.38
C ALA A 241 -0.04 9.74 -26.64
N ALA A 242 -0.21 9.61 -25.32
CA ALA A 242 -0.92 10.56 -24.46
C ALA A 242 0.01 11.48 -23.65
N ILE A 243 1.33 11.20 -23.65
CA ILE A 243 2.32 12.02 -22.94
C ILE A 243 2.37 13.40 -23.57
N GLU A 244 2.18 14.40 -22.74
CA GLU A 244 2.48 15.79 -23.04
C GLU A 244 3.96 16.08 -22.67
N PRO A 245 4.74 16.80 -23.51
CA PRO A 245 6.07 17.25 -23.14
C PRO A 245 6.01 18.06 -21.84
N LEU A 246 6.83 17.70 -20.85
CA LEU A 246 6.92 18.45 -19.60
C LEU A 246 8.09 19.44 -19.72
N PRO A 247 7.84 20.76 -19.81
CA PRO A 247 8.89 21.77 -19.78
C PRO A 247 9.67 21.75 -18.46
N SER A 248 10.83 22.37 -18.43
CA SER A 248 11.55 22.61 -17.17
C SER A 248 10.68 23.37 -16.18
N PHE A 249 10.79 23.10 -14.87
CA PHE A 249 10.02 23.76 -13.81
C PHE A 249 10.25 25.28 -13.76
N ASP A 250 11.35 25.76 -14.32
CA ASP A 250 11.68 27.18 -14.44
C ASP A 250 11.16 27.83 -15.74
N ASP A 251 10.61 27.03 -16.67
CA ASP A 251 10.04 27.52 -17.92
C ASP A 251 8.61 28.02 -17.67
N PRO A 252 8.24 29.24 -18.10
CA PRO A 252 6.86 29.71 -18.04
C PRO A 252 5.85 28.75 -18.67
N ALA A 253 6.21 28.04 -19.72
CA ALA A 253 5.38 27.03 -20.38
C ALA A 253 4.96 25.90 -19.43
N PHE A 254 5.74 25.59 -18.39
CA PHE A 254 5.37 24.63 -17.36
C PHE A 254 4.09 25.07 -16.61
N GLY A 255 4.02 26.36 -16.26
CA GLY A 255 2.85 26.93 -15.59
C GLY A 255 1.60 26.92 -16.49
N GLU A 256 1.76 27.23 -17.77
CA GLU A 256 0.66 27.29 -18.75
C GLU A 256 -0.07 25.95 -18.92
N LEU A 257 0.62 24.83 -18.74
CA LEU A 257 -0.01 23.50 -18.73
C LEU A 257 -1.06 23.34 -17.63
N LEU A 258 -1.01 24.18 -16.61
CA LEU A 258 -1.84 24.09 -15.40
C LEU A 258 -3.03 25.06 -15.43
N ASP A 259 -3.11 25.95 -16.44
CA ASP A 259 -4.21 26.89 -16.61
C ASP A 259 -5.56 26.18 -16.77
N ARG A 260 -5.54 24.93 -17.23
CA ARG A 260 -6.74 24.06 -17.28
C ARG A 260 -7.37 23.81 -15.90
N PHE A 261 -6.63 23.99 -14.81
CA PHE A 261 -7.12 23.84 -13.43
C PHE A 261 -7.49 25.18 -12.77
N ALA A 262 -7.26 26.30 -13.42
CA ALA A 262 -7.44 27.66 -12.89
C ALA A 262 -8.85 27.95 -12.36
N GLN A 263 -9.87 27.34 -12.97
CA GLN A 263 -11.27 27.50 -12.57
C GLN A 263 -11.67 26.60 -11.40
N SER A 264 -10.80 25.73 -10.94
CA SER A 264 -11.06 24.85 -9.81
C SER A 264 -10.96 25.64 -8.50
N ARG A 265 -11.88 25.39 -7.57
CA ARG A 265 -11.82 25.97 -6.21
C ARG A 265 -10.72 25.33 -5.36
N ILE A 266 -10.39 24.09 -5.65
CA ILE A 266 -9.39 23.29 -4.94
C ILE A 266 -8.60 22.52 -6.00
N VAL A 267 -7.28 22.54 -5.89
CA VAL A 267 -6.36 21.75 -6.70
C VAL A 267 -5.59 20.82 -5.76
N LEU A 268 -5.66 19.52 -6.00
CA LEU A 268 -4.96 18.50 -5.21
C LEU A 268 -3.68 18.07 -5.95
N LEU A 269 -2.54 18.26 -5.29
CA LEU A 269 -1.24 17.87 -5.81
C LEU A 269 -0.78 16.61 -5.07
N GLY A 270 -0.89 15.45 -5.73
CA GLY A 270 -0.43 14.18 -5.18
C GLY A 270 1.09 14.09 -5.04
N GLU A 271 1.55 13.03 -4.41
CA GLU A 271 2.96 12.73 -4.25
C GLU A 271 3.22 11.24 -4.56
N ALA A 272 4.19 10.98 -5.43
CA ALA A 272 4.55 9.61 -5.79
C ALA A 272 5.52 9.00 -4.77
N SER A 273 6.42 9.81 -4.20
CA SER A 273 7.29 9.42 -3.09
C SER A 273 7.70 10.63 -2.26
N HIS A 274 7.81 10.46 -0.94
CA HIS A 274 8.35 11.48 -0.07
C HIS A 274 9.86 11.66 -0.30
N GLY A 275 10.36 12.90 -0.18
CA GLY A 275 11.80 13.20 -0.18
C GLY A 275 12.46 13.29 -1.56
N THR A 276 11.72 13.15 -2.67
CA THR A 276 12.24 13.35 -4.02
C THR A 276 12.23 14.84 -4.39
N SER A 277 13.41 15.41 -4.63
CA SER A 277 13.60 16.86 -4.88
C SER A 277 12.77 17.35 -6.07
N GLU A 278 12.74 16.60 -7.16
CA GLU A 278 12.00 16.96 -8.38
C GLU A 278 10.50 17.09 -8.11
N PHE A 279 9.92 16.26 -7.24
CA PHE A 279 8.51 16.39 -6.86
C PHE A 279 8.24 17.64 -6.03
N TYR A 280 9.15 18.01 -5.11
CA TYR A 280 9.03 19.26 -4.36
C TYR A 280 9.16 20.47 -5.28
N GLN A 281 10.10 20.46 -6.24
CA GLN A 281 10.28 21.53 -7.22
C GLN A 281 9.06 21.66 -8.13
N ALA A 282 8.53 20.56 -8.66
CA ALA A 282 7.32 20.57 -9.48
C ALA A 282 6.13 21.14 -8.70
N ARG A 283 5.85 20.65 -7.49
CA ARG A 283 4.76 21.16 -6.65
C ARG A 283 4.95 22.65 -6.30
N ALA A 284 6.18 23.06 -6.04
CA ALA A 284 6.49 24.48 -5.79
C ALA A 284 6.20 25.34 -7.03
N ALA A 285 6.61 24.90 -8.23
CA ALA A 285 6.36 25.61 -9.49
C ALA A 285 4.85 25.71 -9.78
N ILE A 286 4.11 24.61 -9.64
CA ILE A 286 2.65 24.57 -9.77
C ILE A 286 1.98 25.56 -8.81
N THR A 287 2.35 25.46 -7.53
CA THR A 287 1.73 26.30 -6.48
C THR A 287 2.04 27.77 -6.69
N ARG A 288 3.26 28.14 -7.11
CA ARG A 288 3.63 29.52 -7.48
C ARG A 288 2.75 30.03 -8.60
N HIS A 289 2.61 29.29 -9.67
CA HIS A 289 1.78 29.67 -10.82
C HIS A 289 0.31 29.90 -10.40
N LEU A 290 -0.27 28.98 -9.64
CA LEU A 290 -1.64 29.09 -9.15
C LEU A 290 -1.84 30.33 -8.23
N ILE A 291 -0.85 30.66 -7.40
CA ILE A 291 -0.89 31.84 -6.53
C ILE A 291 -0.73 33.12 -7.35
N GLU A 292 0.25 33.18 -8.25
CA GLU A 292 0.60 34.40 -8.98
C GLU A 292 -0.42 34.75 -10.06
N LYS A 293 -0.89 33.77 -10.81
CA LYS A 293 -1.74 33.97 -11.99
C LYS A 293 -3.23 33.77 -11.72
N HIS A 294 -3.58 32.89 -10.78
CA HIS A 294 -4.97 32.49 -10.56
C HIS A 294 -5.49 32.83 -9.16
N GLY A 295 -4.69 33.54 -8.34
CA GLY A 295 -5.14 34.12 -7.08
C GLY A 295 -5.44 33.11 -5.97
N PHE A 296 -4.91 31.91 -6.04
CA PHE A 296 -4.96 30.97 -4.92
C PHE A 296 -4.24 31.55 -3.69
N LYS A 297 -4.85 31.41 -2.51
CA LYS A 297 -4.33 32.02 -1.28
C LYS A 297 -4.03 31.04 -0.17
N ILE A 298 -4.39 29.77 -0.35
CA ILE A 298 -4.27 28.73 0.67
C ILE A 298 -3.39 27.62 0.13
N VAL A 299 -2.28 27.38 0.81
CA VAL A 299 -1.42 26.20 0.62
C VAL A 299 -1.60 25.33 1.84
N ALA A 300 -2.23 24.16 1.67
CA ALA A 300 -2.46 23.19 2.73
C ALA A 300 -1.63 21.94 2.46
N VAL A 301 -0.87 21.49 3.44
CA VAL A 301 0.10 20.40 3.30
C VAL A 301 -0.11 19.33 4.39
N GLU A 302 0.24 18.09 4.08
CA GLU A 302 0.29 16.98 5.04
C GLU A 302 1.47 17.19 6.00
N ALA A 303 1.28 18.09 6.95
CA ALA A 303 2.28 18.44 7.94
C ALA A 303 1.62 18.77 9.28
N ASP A 304 2.41 18.69 10.35
CA ASP A 304 1.96 19.05 11.70
C ASP A 304 1.50 20.50 11.74
N TRP A 305 0.25 20.72 12.15
CA TRP A 305 -0.38 22.03 12.05
C TRP A 305 0.31 23.13 12.88
N PRO A 306 0.89 22.89 14.09
CA PRO A 306 1.60 23.91 14.82
C PRO A 306 2.89 24.38 14.13
N ASP A 307 3.61 23.44 13.48
CA ASP A 307 4.81 23.73 12.72
C ASP A 307 4.47 24.50 11.43
N ALA A 308 3.42 24.08 10.73
CA ALA A 308 2.91 24.83 9.57
C ALA A 308 2.41 26.23 9.95
N ALA A 309 1.80 26.40 11.12
CA ALA A 309 1.40 27.70 11.64
C ALA A 309 2.61 28.62 11.91
N ALA A 310 3.76 28.07 12.32
CA ALA A 310 4.99 28.85 12.44
C ALA A 310 5.48 29.33 11.07
N VAL A 311 5.40 28.48 10.03
CA VAL A 311 5.68 28.87 8.64
C VAL A 311 4.68 29.94 8.16
N ASP A 312 3.37 29.77 8.46
CA ASP A 312 2.35 30.77 8.10
C ASP A 312 2.65 32.14 8.70
N ARG A 313 3.00 32.18 9.99
CA ARG A 313 3.41 33.45 10.63
C ARG A 313 4.61 34.08 9.92
N TYR A 314 5.60 33.29 9.53
CA TYR A 314 6.76 33.75 8.82
C TYR A 314 6.42 34.31 7.43
N VAL A 315 5.69 33.57 6.60
CA VAL A 315 5.35 34.00 5.23
C VAL A 315 4.41 35.19 5.19
N ARG A 316 3.52 35.34 6.19
CA ARG A 316 2.62 36.48 6.33
C ARG A 316 3.18 37.65 7.15
N GLN A 317 4.45 37.53 7.61
CA GLN A 317 5.11 38.56 8.41
C GLN A 317 4.41 38.90 9.73
N ARG A 318 3.85 37.88 10.38
CA ARG A 318 3.19 38.00 11.69
C ARG A 318 4.12 37.63 12.85
N THR A 319 5.41 37.37 12.61
CA THR A 319 6.38 37.05 13.66
C THR A 319 6.80 38.32 14.39
N THR A 320 6.65 38.31 15.71
CA THR A 320 7.24 39.30 16.59
C THR A 320 8.76 39.15 16.60
N ARG A 321 9.51 40.28 16.56
CA ARG A 321 10.99 40.25 16.65
C ARG A 321 11.42 39.50 17.91
N GLY A 322 12.15 38.41 17.74
CA GLY A 322 12.76 37.65 18.85
C GLY A 322 12.38 36.19 18.99
N THR A 323 11.30 35.72 18.40
CA THR A 323 10.95 34.29 18.41
C THR A 323 11.62 33.55 17.23
N ARG A 324 12.67 32.81 17.54
CA ARG A 324 13.32 31.90 16.59
C ARG A 324 12.56 30.58 16.61
N GLU A 325 11.37 30.58 16.01
CA GLU A 325 10.63 29.33 15.80
C GLU A 325 11.40 28.50 14.76
N ARG A 326 11.64 27.22 15.09
CA ARG A 326 12.22 26.25 14.18
C ARG A 326 11.15 25.20 13.85
N PRO A 327 10.39 25.38 12.77
CA PRO A 327 9.38 24.40 12.38
C PRO A 327 10.03 23.09 11.95
N PHE A 328 9.28 22.01 12.08
CA PHE A 328 9.65 20.68 11.61
C PHE A 328 10.96 20.13 12.25
N GLU A 329 11.14 20.33 13.56
CA GLU A 329 12.27 19.76 14.29
C GLU A 329 12.07 18.29 14.66
N ARG A 330 10.86 17.74 14.47
CA ARG A 330 10.49 16.36 14.78
C ARG A 330 10.11 15.60 13.53
N PHE A 331 9.98 14.30 13.66
CA PHE A 331 9.54 13.41 12.59
C PHE A 331 8.20 13.89 11.97
N PRO A 332 8.06 13.92 10.66
CA PRO A 332 9.07 13.61 9.64
C PRO A 332 9.88 14.86 9.21
N THR A 333 11.03 15.11 9.85
CA THR A 333 11.84 16.31 9.62
C THR A 333 12.27 16.47 8.16
N TRP A 334 12.68 15.38 7.53
CA TRP A 334 13.19 15.35 6.15
C TRP A 334 12.13 15.70 5.10
N MET A 335 10.84 15.44 5.37
CA MET A 335 9.75 15.78 4.47
C MET A 335 9.61 17.28 4.22
N TRP A 336 9.68 18.07 5.29
CA TRP A 336 9.39 19.51 5.23
C TRP A 336 10.63 20.38 5.47
N ARG A 337 11.66 19.83 6.10
CA ARG A 337 12.89 20.56 6.43
C ARG A 337 14.01 20.29 5.43
N ASN A 338 13.75 20.59 4.16
CA ASN A 338 14.69 20.45 3.05
C ASN A 338 14.85 21.77 2.30
N LYS A 339 15.80 21.80 1.35
CA LYS A 339 16.16 23.01 0.61
C LYS A 339 15.04 23.49 -0.31
N ASP A 340 14.30 22.58 -0.93
CA ASP A 340 13.24 22.92 -1.88
C ASP A 340 12.07 23.57 -1.17
N VAL A 341 11.66 23.02 -0.02
CA VAL A 341 10.62 23.63 0.82
C VAL A 341 11.08 24.99 1.37
N ALA A 342 12.34 25.10 1.83
CA ALA A 342 12.88 26.38 2.30
C ALA A 342 12.85 27.45 1.19
N ALA A 343 13.24 27.10 -0.03
CA ALA A 343 13.20 28.00 -1.18
C ALA A 343 11.75 28.41 -1.52
N PHE A 344 10.80 27.51 -1.44
CA PHE A 344 9.39 27.80 -1.64
C PHE A 344 8.82 28.74 -0.57
N VAL A 345 9.13 28.50 0.70
CA VAL A 345 8.70 29.35 1.84
C VAL A 345 9.28 30.76 1.72
N GLU A 346 10.56 30.89 1.35
CA GLU A 346 11.19 32.20 1.11
C GLU A 346 10.55 32.94 -0.07
N TRP A 347 10.20 32.23 -1.14
CA TRP A 347 9.46 32.80 -2.25
C TRP A 347 8.06 33.28 -1.79
N MET A 348 7.30 32.48 -1.03
CA MET A 348 5.99 32.88 -0.50
C MET A 348 6.10 34.17 0.34
N ARG A 349 7.13 34.27 1.18
CA ARG A 349 7.37 35.46 1.98
C ARG A 349 7.58 36.69 1.09
N LYS A 350 8.45 36.60 0.08
CA LYS A 350 8.72 37.69 -0.88
C LYS A 350 7.47 38.07 -1.67
N HIS A 351 6.68 37.06 -2.11
CA HIS A 351 5.42 37.30 -2.80
C HIS A 351 4.43 38.07 -1.93
N ASN A 352 4.39 37.80 -0.64
CA ASN A 352 3.49 38.46 0.31
C ASN A 352 3.98 39.87 0.72
N ASP A 353 5.24 40.21 0.54
CA ASP A 353 5.81 41.52 0.97
C ASP A 353 5.07 42.72 0.36
N ALA A 354 4.73 42.63 -0.92
CA ALA A 354 4.03 43.70 -1.65
C ALA A 354 2.52 43.69 -1.53
N LYS A 355 1.95 42.74 -0.72
CA LYS A 355 0.50 42.52 -0.64
C LYS A 355 -0.09 42.97 0.70
N PRO A 356 -1.31 43.57 0.67
CA PRO A 356 -2.06 43.82 1.91
C PRO A 356 -2.35 42.51 2.65
N ALA A 357 -2.52 42.58 3.96
CA ALA A 357 -2.68 41.40 4.82
C ALA A 357 -3.79 40.43 4.39
N SER A 358 -4.91 40.98 3.82
CA SER A 358 -6.06 40.20 3.33
C SER A 358 -5.80 39.43 2.04
N GLU A 359 -4.73 39.77 1.32
CA GLU A 359 -4.37 39.15 0.02
C GLU A 359 -3.18 38.24 0.12
N ARG A 360 -2.53 38.16 1.28
CA ARG A 360 -1.35 37.27 1.50
C ARG A 360 -1.72 35.81 1.46
N ALA A 361 -0.98 35.04 0.69
CA ALA A 361 -1.08 33.60 0.68
C ALA A 361 -0.61 33.00 2.03
N GLY A 362 -1.32 31.99 2.53
CA GLY A 362 -1.02 31.34 3.79
C GLY A 362 -0.62 29.88 3.63
N PHE A 363 0.05 29.35 4.66
CA PHE A 363 0.58 28.00 4.72
C PHE A 363 -0.04 27.25 5.90
N TYR A 364 -0.68 26.11 5.67
CA TYR A 364 -1.48 25.39 6.65
C TYR A 364 -1.09 23.92 6.70
N GLY A 365 -1.00 23.36 7.91
CA GLY A 365 -0.85 21.92 8.13
C GLY A 365 -2.21 21.25 8.33
N LEU A 366 -2.36 20.06 7.77
CA LEU A 366 -3.59 19.26 7.83
C LEU A 366 -3.51 18.12 8.84
N ASP A 367 -2.37 17.93 9.51
CA ASP A 367 -2.11 16.76 10.35
C ASP A 367 -1.72 17.11 11.78
N ILE A 368 -1.78 16.11 12.66
CA ILE A 368 -1.47 16.19 14.08
C ILE A 368 -0.44 15.08 14.42
N TYR A 369 0.79 15.23 13.95
CA TYR A 369 1.88 14.30 14.33
C TYR A 369 2.39 14.54 15.73
N ASN A 370 2.34 15.78 16.23
CA ASN A 370 2.90 16.17 17.51
C ASN A 370 1.80 16.56 18.50
N MET A 371 1.28 15.57 19.19
CA MET A 371 0.25 15.76 20.23
C MET A 371 0.63 16.85 21.25
N ARG A 372 1.88 16.86 21.71
CA ARG A 372 2.36 17.82 22.71
C ARG A 372 2.30 19.27 22.21
N SER A 373 2.81 19.54 21.01
CA SER A 373 2.79 20.90 20.46
C SER A 373 1.36 21.32 20.12
N SER A 374 0.52 20.40 19.66
CA SER A 374 -0.88 20.67 19.36
C SER A 374 -1.66 21.04 20.62
N ILE A 375 -1.51 20.27 21.70
CA ILE A 375 -2.13 20.60 23.00
C ILE A 375 -1.61 21.95 23.52
N ALA A 376 -0.30 22.18 23.47
CA ALA A 376 0.30 23.43 23.93
C ALA A 376 -0.22 24.64 23.16
N ALA A 377 -0.36 24.53 21.82
CA ALA A 377 -0.88 25.59 20.97
C ALA A 377 -2.36 25.89 21.26
N VAL A 378 -3.19 24.85 21.43
CA VAL A 378 -4.61 25.01 21.80
C VAL A 378 -4.74 25.70 23.16
N LEU A 379 -3.98 25.25 24.16
CA LEU A 379 -4.02 25.85 25.51
C LEU A 379 -3.50 27.29 25.50
N ALA A 380 -2.46 27.60 24.73
CA ALA A 380 -1.97 28.98 24.57
C ALA A 380 -3.06 29.90 24.00
N TYR A 381 -3.71 29.45 22.91
CA TYR A 381 -4.81 30.20 22.31
C TYR A 381 -5.98 30.41 23.29
N LEU A 382 -6.45 29.36 23.95
CA LEU A 382 -7.56 29.45 24.90
C LEU A 382 -7.23 30.36 26.11
N ASN A 383 -5.98 30.38 26.57
CA ASN A 383 -5.57 31.27 27.65
C ASN A 383 -5.76 32.76 27.28
N GLU A 384 -5.63 33.12 25.99
CA GLU A 384 -5.80 34.50 25.54
C GLU A 384 -7.28 34.87 25.31
N VAL A 385 -8.07 33.92 24.75
CA VAL A 385 -9.42 34.22 24.28
C VAL A 385 -10.52 33.75 25.22
N ASP A 386 -10.30 32.69 25.98
CA ASP A 386 -11.26 32.10 26.92
C ASP A 386 -10.53 31.31 28.04
N PRO A 387 -10.11 31.99 29.15
CA PRO A 387 -9.40 31.35 30.24
C PRO A 387 -10.19 30.23 30.95
N GLU A 388 -11.54 30.30 30.95
CA GLU A 388 -12.39 29.27 31.58
C GLU A 388 -12.36 28.00 30.73
N ALA A 389 -12.51 28.11 29.41
CA ALA A 389 -12.35 27.00 28.47
C ALA A 389 -10.92 26.41 28.53
N ALA A 390 -9.89 27.24 28.76
CA ALA A 390 -8.51 26.77 28.94
C ALA A 390 -8.36 25.89 30.20
N ALA A 391 -9.05 26.21 31.29
CA ALA A 391 -9.04 25.40 32.50
C ALA A 391 -9.66 24.01 32.28
N VAL A 392 -10.83 23.97 31.64
CA VAL A 392 -11.52 22.72 31.23
C VAL A 392 -10.66 21.90 30.26
N ALA A 393 -10.03 22.55 29.31
CA ALA A 393 -9.15 21.86 28.34
C ALA A 393 -7.93 21.24 29.03
N ARG A 394 -7.31 21.92 29.99
CA ARG A 394 -6.20 21.35 30.80
C ARG A 394 -6.60 20.10 31.57
N GLU A 395 -7.78 20.12 32.17
CA GLU A 395 -8.31 18.96 32.89
C GLU A 395 -8.51 17.79 31.95
N ARG A 396 -9.17 18.02 30.79
CA ARG A 396 -9.44 16.98 29.79
C ARG A 396 -8.17 16.44 29.14
N TYR A 397 -7.19 17.28 28.84
CA TYR A 397 -5.89 16.84 28.30
C TYR A 397 -4.95 16.25 29.34
N GLY A 398 -5.27 16.38 30.63
CA GLY A 398 -4.44 15.89 31.75
C GLY A 398 -4.11 14.39 31.63
N CYS A 399 -5.07 13.58 31.20
CA CYS A 399 -4.88 12.14 30.98
C CYS A 399 -3.87 11.82 29.87
N LEU A 400 -3.64 12.72 28.92
CA LEU A 400 -2.68 12.56 27.83
C LEU A 400 -1.26 13.04 28.20
N THR A 401 -1.10 13.72 29.34
CA THR A 401 0.17 14.31 29.76
C THR A 401 1.32 13.29 29.87
N PRO A 402 1.13 12.08 30.44
CA PRO A 402 2.19 11.08 30.52
C PRO A 402 2.69 10.61 29.14
N TRP A 403 1.85 10.67 28.11
CA TRP A 403 2.06 10.09 26.79
C TRP A 403 2.53 11.11 25.74
N GLN A 404 2.59 12.40 26.10
CA GLN A 404 2.92 13.49 25.16
C GLN A 404 4.34 13.40 24.56
N ARG A 405 5.27 12.70 25.20
CA ARG A 405 6.63 12.51 24.69
C ARG A 405 6.73 11.37 23.70
N GLU A 406 5.91 10.33 23.89
CA GLU A 406 5.91 9.11 23.10
C GLU A 406 4.48 8.57 22.98
N PRO A 407 3.67 9.13 22.04
CA PRO A 407 2.25 8.79 21.89
C PRO A 407 1.99 7.29 21.61
N SER A 408 2.95 6.59 20.99
CA SER A 408 2.87 5.15 20.75
C SER A 408 2.74 4.32 22.03
N THR A 409 3.22 4.83 23.16
CA THR A 409 3.10 4.16 24.47
C THR A 409 1.67 4.21 25.01
N TYR A 410 0.89 5.26 24.67
CA TYR A 410 -0.53 5.33 24.98
C TYR A 410 -1.31 4.20 24.31
N GLY A 411 -1.08 4.01 23.02
CA GLY A 411 -1.72 2.92 22.27
C GLY A 411 -1.40 1.53 22.87
N ARG A 412 -0.18 1.33 23.34
CA ARG A 412 0.23 0.09 24.03
C ARG A 412 -0.47 -0.06 25.39
N ALA A 413 -0.54 0.99 26.20
CA ALA A 413 -1.16 0.94 27.53
C ALA A 413 -2.68 0.67 27.45
N VAL A 414 -3.39 1.30 26.51
CA VAL A 414 -4.82 1.05 26.29
C VAL A 414 -5.11 -0.42 25.90
N LEU A 415 -4.15 -1.08 25.25
CA LEU A 415 -4.27 -2.48 24.86
C LEU A 415 -4.00 -3.46 26.01
N THR A 416 -3.32 -3.02 27.08
CA THR A 416 -2.92 -3.86 28.22
C THR A 416 -3.77 -3.64 29.46
N GLU A 417 -4.38 -2.46 29.61
CA GLU A 417 -5.09 -2.03 30.83
C GLU A 417 -6.59 -1.75 30.58
N GLY A 418 -7.08 -1.87 29.32
CA GLY A 418 -8.46 -1.58 28.90
C GLY A 418 -9.40 -2.77 28.89
#